data_7239e6bead796d47ae94be851b7aa58d
#
_entry.id   7239e6bead796d47ae94be851b7aa58d
#
_cell.length_a   1.000
_cell.length_b   1.000
_cell.length_c   1.000
_cell.angle_alpha   90.00
_cell.angle_beta   90.00
_cell.angle_gamma   90.00
#
_symmetry.space_group_name_H-M   'P 1'
#
loop_
_entity.id
_entity.type
_entity.pdbx_description
1 polymer ?
#
loop_
_entity_poly.entity_id
_entity_poly.type
_entity_poly.pdbx_seq_one_letter_code
_entity_poly.pdbx_strand_id
1 'polypeptide(L)'
;MEERENKVKISYETLWKFIIRPPRDEYDEDLLVDPTFTYKNKTYQRKDYVLISSEGYKMRCSLLEPNDASRPSIIMRLVLYLHGNSSSRLEGLNNLQILLNSNINLFVIDFPGCGLSEGEYISLGYHEKDDVKILMDFIEKLPGVGNIGIWGRSMGAATTLLYAHSDPRVKAICVDSPFERFEKLAEELVKKQINLPSFLIAGALKIIKSTVKSKNGLDISKLNPIEKVEKTFQPAIFVHAINDELINVEHSINLFNNYGGPKSLKCCDTGGHNTKRPKIVRNEIGEFFKKYLCGNGCDDTCDDLIKKYFNKNDNIDNNINNYDNNYDYENEE
;
A
#
# COMPACT_ATOMS: atom_id res chain seq x y z
N MET A 1 -20.15 35.48 23.74
CA MET A 1 -19.84 34.11 24.19
C MET A 1 -18.64 33.66 23.37
N GLU A 2 -17.49 33.64 24.00
CA GLU A 2 -16.22 33.25 23.34
C GLU A 2 -16.19 31.73 23.16
N GLU A 3 -16.19 31.29 21.92
CA GLU A 3 -15.81 29.92 21.57
C GLU A 3 -14.33 29.75 21.94
N ARG A 4 -14.09 29.09 23.06
CA ARG A 4 -12.76 28.60 23.41
C ARG A 4 -12.48 27.42 22.49
N GLU A 5 -11.74 27.67 21.41
CA GLU A 5 -11.07 26.60 20.65
C GLU A 5 -10.30 25.72 21.65
N ASN A 6 -10.76 24.51 21.84
CA ASN A 6 -10.04 23.46 22.57
C ASN A 6 -8.83 23.06 21.73
N LYS A 7 -7.74 23.82 21.81
CA LYS A 7 -6.44 23.39 21.29
C LYS A 7 -6.02 22.16 22.09
N VAL A 8 -6.12 20.99 21.46
CA VAL A 8 -5.59 19.75 22.02
C VAL A 8 -4.11 19.99 22.33
N LYS A 9 -3.73 19.96 23.60
CA LYS A 9 -2.31 20.01 24.00
C LYS A 9 -1.67 18.70 23.57
N ILE A 10 -1.04 18.71 22.39
CA ILE A 10 -0.28 17.55 21.92
C ILE A 10 0.91 17.35 22.87
N SER A 11 0.88 16.26 23.64
CA SER A 11 1.98 15.92 24.51
C SER A 11 3.17 15.36 23.71
N TYR A 12 4.37 15.48 24.26
CA TYR A 12 5.56 14.83 23.69
C TYR A 12 5.34 13.32 23.46
N GLU A 13 4.67 12.66 24.37
CA GLU A 13 4.36 11.23 24.26
C GLU A 13 3.44 10.93 23.09
N THR A 14 2.45 11.76 22.84
CA THR A 14 1.54 11.66 21.69
C THR A 14 2.30 11.79 20.37
N LEU A 15 3.28 12.70 20.27
CA LEU A 15 4.00 12.94 19.04
C LEU A 15 4.84 11.75 18.57
N TRP A 16 5.65 11.14 19.46
CA TRP A 16 6.46 10.00 19.04
C TRP A 16 5.61 8.74 18.82
N LYS A 17 4.53 8.56 19.62
CA LYS A 17 3.57 7.47 19.41
C LYS A 17 2.90 7.57 18.04
N PHE A 18 2.50 8.76 17.65
CA PHE A 18 1.91 9.00 16.33
C PHE A 18 2.83 8.54 15.18
N ILE A 19 4.14 8.62 15.36
CA ILE A 19 5.13 8.23 14.35
C ILE A 19 5.31 6.71 14.30
N ILE A 20 5.56 6.05 15.45
CA ILE A 20 5.98 4.64 15.46
C ILE A 20 5.01 3.70 16.17
N ARG A 21 3.98 4.21 16.82
CA ARG A 21 2.94 3.44 17.52
C ARG A 21 1.56 4.07 17.33
N PRO A 22 1.10 4.24 16.10
CA PRO A 22 -0.24 4.72 15.86
C PRO A 22 -1.29 3.72 16.37
N PRO A 23 -2.57 4.11 16.45
CA PRO A 23 -3.65 3.16 16.70
C PRO A 23 -3.57 2.00 15.71
N ARG A 24 -3.74 0.78 16.20
CA ARG A 24 -3.73 -0.44 15.36
C ARG A 24 -5.13 -0.66 14.80
N ASP A 25 -5.21 -0.98 13.53
CA ASP A 25 -6.42 -1.51 12.89
C ASP A 25 -6.62 -2.97 13.34
N GLU A 26 -7.27 -3.16 14.49
CA GLU A 26 -7.63 -4.48 15.02
C GLU A 26 -8.95 -4.91 14.36
N TYR A 27 -8.91 -5.96 13.54
CA TYR A 27 -10.07 -6.46 12.82
C TYR A 27 -10.31 -7.94 13.12
N ASP A 28 -11.56 -8.38 12.93
CA ASP A 28 -11.90 -9.80 12.97
C ASP A 28 -11.54 -10.48 11.65
N GLU A 29 -10.99 -11.69 11.69
CA GLU A 29 -10.66 -12.46 10.48
C GLU A 29 -11.89 -12.74 9.60
N ASP A 30 -13.10 -12.65 10.14
CA ASP A 30 -14.36 -12.75 9.40
C ASP A 30 -14.58 -11.59 8.41
N LEU A 31 -13.85 -10.47 8.56
CA LEU A 31 -13.83 -9.34 7.61
C LEU A 31 -12.95 -9.62 6.38
N LEU A 32 -12.13 -10.65 6.41
CA LEU A 32 -11.43 -11.11 5.22
C LEU A 32 -12.41 -11.81 4.28
N VAL A 33 -12.13 -11.77 2.97
CA VAL A 33 -12.91 -12.58 2.02
C VAL A 33 -12.89 -14.05 2.44
N ASP A 34 -13.99 -14.74 2.20
CA ASP A 34 -14.13 -16.17 2.49
C ASP A 34 -12.94 -16.99 1.95
N PRO A 35 -12.55 -18.09 2.62
CA PRO A 35 -11.49 -18.97 2.14
C PRO A 35 -11.71 -19.46 0.70
N THR A 36 -12.97 -19.54 0.26
CA THR A 36 -13.36 -19.81 -1.13
C THR A 36 -14.50 -18.88 -1.53
N PHE A 37 -14.31 -18.13 -2.61
CA PHE A 37 -15.30 -17.18 -3.11
C PHE A 37 -15.40 -17.24 -4.62
N THR A 38 -16.52 -16.74 -5.17
CA THR A 38 -16.76 -16.68 -6.60
C THR A 38 -16.79 -15.25 -7.10
N TYR A 39 -16.05 -14.97 -8.16
CA TYR A 39 -16.08 -13.69 -8.87
C TYR A 39 -16.14 -13.92 -10.38
N LYS A 40 -17.13 -13.34 -11.06
CA LYS A 40 -17.35 -13.47 -12.53
C LYS A 40 -17.25 -14.93 -13.01
N ASN A 41 -18.02 -15.81 -12.38
CA ASN A 41 -18.10 -17.26 -12.68
C ASN A 41 -16.78 -18.03 -12.54
N LYS A 42 -15.77 -17.46 -11.88
CA LYS A 42 -14.54 -18.15 -11.49
C LYS A 42 -14.50 -18.33 -9.98
N THR A 43 -14.01 -19.46 -9.55
CA THR A 43 -13.79 -19.74 -8.13
C THR A 43 -12.36 -19.37 -7.76
N TYR A 44 -12.24 -18.62 -6.68
CA TYR A 44 -10.99 -18.19 -6.09
C TYR A 44 -10.83 -18.77 -4.70
N GLN A 45 -9.62 -18.77 -4.21
CA GLN A 45 -9.26 -19.21 -2.87
C GLN A 45 -8.38 -18.18 -2.19
N ARG A 46 -8.58 -18.00 -0.89
CA ARG A 46 -7.67 -17.28 0.01
C ARG A 46 -6.80 -18.31 0.72
N LYS A 47 -5.50 -18.14 0.63
CA LYS A 47 -4.51 -18.93 1.36
C LYS A 47 -3.79 -18.04 2.35
N ASP A 48 -3.93 -18.34 3.64
CA ASP A 48 -3.32 -17.57 4.70
C ASP A 48 -1.95 -18.14 5.08
N TYR A 49 -0.99 -17.26 5.35
CA TYR A 49 0.38 -17.60 5.71
C TYR A 49 0.82 -16.79 6.93
N VAL A 50 1.76 -17.36 7.67
CA VAL A 50 2.49 -16.67 8.74
C VAL A 50 3.96 -16.68 8.38
N LEU A 51 4.55 -15.51 8.16
CA LEU A 51 5.97 -15.35 7.87
C LEU A 51 6.65 -14.67 9.05
N ILE A 52 7.94 -14.86 9.18
CA ILE A 52 8.72 -14.20 10.22
C ILE A 52 9.39 -12.96 9.61
N SER A 53 9.14 -11.80 10.21
CA SER A 53 9.70 -10.52 9.80
C SER A 53 11.21 -10.45 10.02
N SER A 54 11.84 -9.42 9.49
CA SER A 54 13.26 -9.12 9.69
C SER A 54 13.65 -8.92 11.15
N GLU A 55 12.70 -8.52 12.00
CA GLU A 55 12.86 -8.34 13.44
C GLU A 55 12.36 -9.55 14.26
N GLY A 56 11.95 -10.65 13.62
CA GLY A 56 11.52 -11.89 14.29
C GLY A 56 10.03 -11.95 14.67
N TYR A 57 9.20 -10.99 14.25
CA TYR A 57 7.75 -10.98 14.52
C TYR A 57 6.98 -11.81 13.50
N LYS A 58 5.87 -12.41 13.91
CA LYS A 58 4.95 -13.09 13.00
C LYS A 58 4.12 -12.09 12.21
N MET A 59 4.27 -12.12 10.89
CA MET A 59 3.47 -11.35 9.93
C MET A 59 2.33 -12.22 9.39
N ARG A 60 1.11 -11.69 9.40
CA ARG A 60 -0.06 -12.30 8.78
C ARG A 60 -0.16 -11.90 7.33
N CYS A 61 -0.29 -12.89 6.44
CA CYS A 61 -0.33 -12.67 5.00
C CYS A 61 -1.47 -13.49 4.39
N SER A 62 -2.00 -13.03 3.25
CA SER A 62 -3.00 -13.77 2.48
C SER A 62 -2.71 -13.67 0.99
N LEU A 63 -2.76 -14.81 0.30
CA LEU A 63 -2.75 -14.89 -1.16
C LEU A 63 -4.17 -15.16 -1.64
N LEU A 64 -4.63 -14.32 -2.58
CA LEU A 64 -5.91 -14.49 -3.27
C LEU A 64 -5.62 -14.86 -4.72
N GLU A 65 -6.00 -16.08 -5.12
CA GLU A 65 -5.73 -16.64 -6.43
C GLU A 65 -6.90 -17.50 -6.93
N PRO A 66 -7.04 -17.73 -8.25
CA PRO A 66 -7.99 -18.73 -8.74
C PRO A 66 -7.67 -20.10 -8.16
N ASN A 67 -8.69 -20.90 -7.86
CA ASN A 67 -8.47 -22.30 -7.55
C ASN A 67 -7.94 -23.05 -8.81
N ASP A 68 -7.42 -24.26 -8.62
CA ASP A 68 -6.77 -25.00 -9.71
C ASP A 68 -7.69 -25.25 -10.91
N ALA A 69 -9.00 -25.47 -10.68
CA ALA A 69 -9.99 -25.67 -11.73
C ALA A 69 -10.33 -24.38 -12.51
N SER A 70 -10.14 -23.22 -11.92
CA SER A 70 -10.46 -21.91 -12.50
C SER A 70 -9.23 -21.15 -12.98
N ARG A 71 -8.04 -21.70 -12.82
CA ARG A 71 -6.76 -21.04 -13.15
C ARG A 71 -6.62 -20.89 -14.68
N PRO A 72 -6.58 -19.64 -15.19
CA PRO A 72 -6.55 -19.40 -16.65
C PRO A 72 -5.17 -19.63 -17.26
N SER A 73 -4.12 -19.70 -16.44
CA SER A 73 -2.71 -19.86 -16.88
C SER A 73 -1.89 -20.57 -15.81
N ILE A 74 -0.89 -21.33 -16.24
CA ILE A 74 0.12 -21.91 -15.35
C ILE A 74 0.96 -20.80 -14.69
N ILE A 75 1.13 -19.67 -15.38
CA ILE A 75 1.93 -18.53 -14.88
C ILE A 75 1.02 -17.60 -14.09
N MET A 76 1.35 -17.44 -12.82
CA MET A 76 0.65 -16.53 -11.87
C MET A 76 1.31 -15.15 -11.87
N ARG A 77 0.57 -14.15 -12.29
CA ARG A 77 0.94 -12.74 -12.14
C ARG A 77 0.42 -12.25 -10.81
N LEU A 78 1.20 -11.48 -10.08
CA LEU A 78 0.88 -11.15 -8.71
C LEU A 78 1.20 -9.69 -8.40
N VAL A 79 0.32 -9.04 -7.66
CA VAL A 79 0.59 -7.76 -7.00
C VAL A 79 0.69 -7.99 -5.49
N LEU A 80 1.84 -7.63 -4.92
CA LEU A 80 2.03 -7.49 -3.49
C LEU A 80 1.52 -6.12 -3.06
N TYR A 81 0.49 -6.10 -2.20
CA TYR A 81 -0.06 -4.86 -1.67
C TYR A 81 0.53 -4.54 -0.31
N LEU A 82 1.06 -3.31 -0.16
CA LEU A 82 1.66 -2.78 1.05
C LEU A 82 0.76 -1.67 1.60
N HIS A 83 0.10 -1.92 2.71
CA HIS A 83 -0.87 -1.01 3.32
C HIS A 83 -0.24 0.25 3.93
N GLY A 84 -1.08 1.24 4.21
CA GLY A 84 -0.70 2.48 4.87
C GLY A 84 -0.44 2.32 6.37
N ASN A 85 0.02 3.40 6.99
CA ASN A 85 0.16 3.48 8.44
C ASN A 85 -1.22 3.30 9.11
N SER A 86 -1.27 2.64 10.26
CA SER A 86 -2.51 2.33 11.01
C SER A 86 -3.53 1.48 10.24
N SER A 87 -3.16 0.85 9.14
CA SER A 87 -4.03 0.02 8.33
C SER A 87 -3.64 -1.47 8.43
N SER A 88 -4.23 -2.31 7.61
CA SER A 88 -4.06 -3.75 7.59
C SER A 88 -4.16 -4.33 6.18
N ARG A 89 -4.07 -5.66 6.05
CA ARG A 89 -4.30 -6.36 4.77
C ARG A 89 -5.71 -6.16 4.21
N LEU A 90 -6.69 -5.73 5.04
CA LEU A 90 -8.03 -5.37 4.56
C LEU A 90 -7.99 -4.24 3.54
N GLU A 91 -7.08 -3.28 3.69
CA GLU A 91 -6.92 -2.19 2.73
C GLU A 91 -6.63 -2.70 1.30
N GLY A 92 -5.79 -3.73 1.19
CA GLY A 92 -5.46 -4.35 -0.10
C GLY A 92 -6.67 -5.03 -0.75
N LEU A 93 -7.56 -5.62 0.04
CA LEU A 93 -8.77 -6.29 -0.44
C LEU A 93 -9.72 -5.35 -1.18
N ASN A 94 -9.72 -4.06 -0.84
CA ASN A 94 -10.48 -3.03 -1.56
C ASN A 94 -10.11 -2.91 -3.05
N ASN A 95 -8.95 -3.43 -3.45
CA ASN A 95 -8.47 -3.40 -4.83
C ASN A 95 -8.53 -4.77 -5.52
N LEU A 96 -9.04 -5.79 -4.83
CA LEU A 96 -9.09 -7.17 -5.30
C LEU A 96 -9.80 -7.29 -6.66
N GLN A 97 -11.01 -6.74 -6.79
CA GLN A 97 -11.80 -6.84 -8.02
C GLN A 97 -11.07 -6.30 -9.25
N ILE A 98 -10.35 -5.19 -9.09
CA ILE A 98 -9.62 -4.53 -10.18
C ILE A 98 -8.48 -5.42 -10.67
N LEU A 99 -7.75 -6.03 -9.73
CA LEU A 99 -6.67 -6.94 -10.06
C LEU A 99 -7.19 -8.24 -10.67
N LEU A 100 -8.28 -8.81 -10.13
CA LEU A 100 -8.91 -10.01 -10.70
C LEU A 100 -9.47 -9.76 -12.11
N ASN A 101 -9.99 -8.56 -12.41
CA ASN A 101 -10.42 -8.19 -13.76
C ASN A 101 -9.25 -8.18 -14.75
N SER A 102 -8.05 -7.95 -14.28
CA SER A 102 -6.81 -7.97 -15.07
C SER A 102 -6.09 -9.33 -15.03
N ASN A 103 -6.73 -10.39 -14.48
CA ASN A 103 -6.13 -11.70 -14.23
C ASN A 103 -4.82 -11.63 -13.42
N ILE A 104 -4.79 -10.75 -12.43
CA ILE A 104 -3.66 -10.55 -11.52
C ILE A 104 -4.09 -10.99 -10.14
N ASN A 105 -3.28 -11.81 -9.50
CA ASN A 105 -3.49 -12.29 -8.14
C ASN A 105 -3.04 -11.23 -7.13
N LEU A 106 -3.60 -11.28 -5.94
CA LEU A 106 -3.31 -10.33 -4.89
C LEU A 106 -2.66 -11.03 -3.70
N PHE A 107 -1.52 -10.51 -3.25
CA PHE A 107 -0.90 -10.88 -1.99
C PHE A 107 -0.96 -9.68 -1.04
N VAL A 108 -1.58 -9.86 0.11
CA VAL A 108 -1.77 -8.82 1.13
C VAL A 108 -1.09 -9.23 2.43
N ILE A 109 -0.65 -8.26 3.20
CA ILE A 109 0.05 -8.46 4.46
C ILE A 109 -0.46 -7.52 5.53
N ASP A 110 -0.27 -7.91 6.79
CA ASP A 110 -0.19 -7.01 7.93
C ASP A 110 1.29 -6.84 8.29
N PHE A 111 1.83 -5.62 8.20
CA PHE A 111 3.19 -5.35 8.66
C PHE A 111 3.31 -5.54 10.19
N PRO A 112 4.52 -5.79 10.74
CA PRO A 112 4.73 -5.77 12.19
C PRO A 112 4.18 -4.49 12.81
N GLY A 113 3.51 -4.62 13.96
CA GLY A 113 2.83 -3.48 14.61
C GLY A 113 1.46 -3.11 14.03
N CYS A 114 0.99 -3.79 12.96
CA CYS A 114 -0.28 -3.53 12.29
C CYS A 114 -1.17 -4.77 12.24
N GLY A 115 -2.48 -4.56 12.07
CA GLY A 115 -3.47 -5.62 11.91
C GLY A 115 -3.33 -6.73 12.94
N LEU A 116 -3.32 -7.97 12.48
CA LEU A 116 -3.18 -9.18 13.32
C LEU A 116 -1.73 -9.69 13.42
N SER A 117 -0.75 -8.95 12.90
CA SER A 117 0.67 -9.28 13.04
C SER A 117 1.19 -8.95 14.43
N GLU A 118 2.27 -9.63 14.84
CA GLU A 118 2.99 -9.32 16.08
C GLU A 118 3.76 -7.99 15.95
N GLY A 119 4.39 -7.57 17.03
CA GLY A 119 5.13 -6.31 17.11
C GLY A 119 4.31 -5.19 17.73
N GLU A 120 4.98 -4.14 18.17
CA GLU A 120 4.38 -3.00 18.83
C GLU A 120 4.54 -1.71 18.02
N TYR A 121 5.62 -1.63 17.27
CA TYR A 121 6.04 -0.44 16.55
C TYR A 121 6.08 -0.66 15.05
N ILE A 122 5.84 0.43 14.30
CA ILE A 122 6.10 0.54 12.88
C ILE A 122 7.34 1.40 12.64
N SER A 123 7.91 1.35 11.45
CA SER A 123 9.09 2.12 11.11
C SER A 123 8.98 2.93 9.81
N LEU A 124 7.77 3.08 9.28
CA LEU A 124 7.42 3.93 8.13
C LEU A 124 8.22 3.60 6.85
N GLY A 125 8.65 2.36 6.69
CA GLY A 125 9.43 1.86 5.56
C GLY A 125 10.88 1.49 5.91
N TYR A 126 11.37 1.80 7.12
CA TYR A 126 12.77 1.55 7.50
C TYR A 126 13.06 0.05 7.69
N HIS A 127 12.26 -0.66 8.47
CA HIS A 127 12.32 -2.12 8.64
C HIS A 127 11.40 -2.83 7.64
N GLU A 128 10.26 -2.21 7.31
CA GLU A 128 9.27 -2.79 6.41
C GLU A 128 9.85 -3.11 5.02
N LYS A 129 10.86 -2.37 4.53
CA LYS A 129 11.56 -2.71 3.27
C LYS A 129 12.31 -4.05 3.35
N ASP A 130 12.82 -4.40 4.53
CA ASP A 130 13.52 -5.68 4.74
C ASP A 130 12.51 -6.82 4.88
N ASP A 131 11.31 -6.53 5.41
CA ASP A 131 10.17 -7.45 5.41
C ASP A 131 9.66 -7.69 3.99
N VAL A 132 9.61 -6.65 3.13
CA VAL A 132 9.28 -6.82 1.71
C VAL A 132 10.23 -7.79 1.03
N LYS A 133 11.53 -7.77 1.37
CA LYS A 133 12.48 -8.76 0.85
C LYS A 133 12.10 -10.20 1.25
N ILE A 134 11.73 -10.42 2.50
CA ILE A 134 11.27 -11.74 2.99
C ILE A 134 10.01 -12.19 2.24
N LEU A 135 9.06 -11.26 2.05
CA LEU A 135 7.84 -11.52 1.28
C LEU A 135 8.16 -11.91 -0.18
N MET A 136 9.04 -11.17 -0.84
CA MET A 136 9.47 -11.48 -2.22
C MET A 136 10.18 -12.83 -2.32
N ASP A 137 11.03 -13.15 -1.35
CA ASP A 137 11.74 -14.46 -1.28
C ASP A 137 10.77 -15.62 -1.03
N PHE A 138 9.67 -15.38 -0.33
CA PHE A 138 8.59 -16.34 -0.14
C PHE A 138 7.72 -16.47 -1.39
N ILE A 139 7.27 -15.36 -1.96
CA ILE A 139 6.37 -15.32 -3.13
C ILE A 139 7.04 -16.01 -4.33
N GLU A 140 8.33 -15.78 -4.56
CA GLU A 140 9.09 -16.40 -5.66
C GLU A 140 9.06 -17.93 -5.61
N LYS A 141 8.94 -18.54 -4.42
CA LYS A 141 8.89 -19.97 -4.21
C LYS A 141 7.49 -20.57 -4.38
N LEU A 142 6.46 -19.74 -4.50
CA LEU A 142 5.10 -20.21 -4.73
C LEU A 142 4.98 -20.84 -6.13
N PRO A 143 4.24 -21.96 -6.29
CA PRO A 143 4.11 -22.63 -7.57
C PRO A 143 3.53 -21.71 -8.65
N GLY A 144 4.23 -21.62 -9.78
CA GLY A 144 3.76 -20.93 -10.97
C GLY A 144 3.86 -19.40 -10.91
N VAL A 145 4.50 -18.82 -9.90
CA VAL A 145 4.71 -17.35 -9.84
C VAL A 145 5.59 -16.89 -11.00
N GLY A 146 5.11 -15.88 -11.72
CA GLY A 146 5.80 -15.19 -12.80
C GLY A 146 6.16 -13.76 -12.40
N ASN A 147 5.58 -12.78 -13.11
CA ASN A 147 5.87 -11.38 -12.86
C ASN A 147 5.19 -10.86 -11.58
N ILE A 148 5.94 -10.11 -10.78
CA ILE A 148 5.49 -9.53 -9.52
C ILE A 148 5.50 -8.01 -9.63
N GLY A 149 4.37 -7.37 -9.27
CA GLY A 149 4.29 -5.93 -9.05
C GLY A 149 4.13 -5.62 -7.57
N ILE A 150 4.41 -4.37 -7.18
CA ILE A 150 4.14 -3.88 -5.83
C ILE A 150 3.21 -2.68 -5.91
N TRP A 151 2.15 -2.69 -5.11
CA TRP A 151 1.25 -1.56 -4.92
C TRP A 151 1.32 -1.11 -3.47
N GLY A 152 1.93 0.03 -3.22
CA GLY A 152 2.04 0.59 -1.88
C GLY A 152 1.21 1.86 -1.72
N ARG A 153 0.65 2.06 -0.52
CA ARG A 153 -0.06 3.27 -0.15
C ARG A 153 0.58 3.92 1.08
N SER A 154 0.77 5.25 1.06
CA SER A 154 1.32 6.03 2.17
C SER A 154 2.65 5.44 2.67
N MET A 155 2.70 4.91 3.90
CA MET A 155 3.84 4.14 4.42
C MET A 155 4.25 3.02 3.45
N GLY A 156 3.30 2.24 2.93
CA GLY A 156 3.56 1.18 1.95
C GLY A 156 4.13 1.72 0.64
N ALA A 157 3.73 2.92 0.21
CA ALA A 157 4.28 3.57 -0.98
C ALA A 157 5.74 4.00 -0.77
N ALA A 158 6.06 4.58 0.39
CA ALA A 158 7.42 4.90 0.76
C ALA A 158 8.30 3.64 0.87
N THR A 159 7.76 2.58 1.50
CA THR A 159 8.41 1.26 1.58
C THR A 159 8.71 0.71 0.19
N THR A 160 7.76 0.80 -0.75
CA THR A 160 7.94 0.38 -2.15
C THR A 160 9.12 1.10 -2.79
N LEU A 161 9.20 2.43 -2.66
CA LEU A 161 10.29 3.22 -3.25
C LEU A 161 11.65 2.96 -2.58
N LEU A 162 11.66 2.68 -1.27
CA LEU A 162 12.88 2.32 -0.54
C LEU A 162 13.40 0.94 -0.94
N TYR A 163 12.54 0.04 -1.42
CA TYR A 163 12.89 -1.34 -1.75
C TYR A 163 13.15 -1.58 -3.24
N ALA A 164 12.25 -1.10 -4.13
CA ALA A 164 12.16 -1.54 -5.52
C ALA A 164 13.47 -1.36 -6.32
N HIS A 165 14.25 -0.32 -6.02
CA HIS A 165 15.52 -0.06 -6.72
C HIS A 165 16.54 -1.20 -6.60
N SER A 166 16.41 -2.07 -5.60
CA SER A 166 17.39 -3.12 -5.27
C SER A 166 16.97 -4.52 -5.68
N ASP A 167 15.73 -4.70 -6.19
CA ASP A 167 15.21 -6.03 -6.54
C ASP A 167 14.68 -6.11 -7.98
N PRO A 168 15.37 -6.80 -8.90
CA PRO A 168 14.98 -6.94 -10.30
C PRO A 168 13.73 -7.83 -10.50
N ARG A 169 13.27 -8.55 -9.48
CA ARG A 169 12.03 -9.34 -9.51
C ARG A 169 10.80 -8.44 -9.56
N VAL A 170 10.89 -7.21 -9.03
CA VAL A 170 9.83 -6.22 -9.13
C VAL A 170 9.73 -5.72 -10.56
N LYS A 171 8.60 -5.98 -11.24
CA LYS A 171 8.39 -5.64 -12.65
C LYS A 171 7.62 -4.35 -12.87
N ALA A 172 6.83 -3.91 -11.91
CA ALA A 172 6.07 -2.65 -11.96
C ALA A 172 5.71 -2.21 -10.54
N ILE A 173 5.58 -0.91 -10.33
CA ILE A 173 5.17 -0.36 -9.04
C ILE A 173 4.04 0.66 -9.17
N CYS A 174 3.10 0.61 -8.22
CA CYS A 174 2.14 1.68 -7.97
C CYS A 174 2.44 2.29 -6.61
N VAL A 175 2.61 3.61 -6.55
CA VAL A 175 2.89 4.34 -5.32
C VAL A 175 1.80 5.40 -5.12
N ASP A 176 0.94 5.17 -4.13
CA ASP A 176 -0.19 6.01 -3.80
C ASP A 176 0.12 6.84 -2.55
N SER A 177 0.15 8.15 -2.68
CA SER A 177 0.44 9.14 -1.63
C SER A 177 1.77 8.91 -0.89
N PRO A 178 2.90 8.69 -1.59
CA PRO A 178 4.21 8.58 -0.95
C PRO A 178 4.69 9.92 -0.39
N PHE A 179 5.50 9.87 0.66
CA PHE A 179 6.33 11.00 1.06
C PHE A 179 7.74 10.92 0.44
N GLU A 180 8.36 12.06 0.14
CA GLU A 180 9.71 12.10 -0.45
C GLU A 180 10.81 11.95 0.61
N ARG A 181 10.65 12.60 1.78
CA ARG A 181 11.51 12.55 2.96
C ARG A 181 10.64 12.63 4.20
N PHE A 182 10.83 11.73 5.14
CA PHE A 182 10.02 11.76 6.35
C PHE A 182 10.30 13.00 7.22
N GLU A 183 11.53 13.49 7.25
CA GLU A 183 11.86 14.73 7.98
C GLU A 183 11.04 15.92 7.48
N LYS A 184 10.93 16.08 6.14
CA LYS A 184 10.13 17.15 5.53
C LYS A 184 8.66 16.99 5.89
N LEU A 185 8.10 15.78 5.76
CA LEU A 185 6.72 15.49 6.15
C LEU A 185 6.47 15.82 7.63
N ALA A 186 7.36 15.40 8.53
CA ALA A 186 7.23 15.67 9.96
C ALA A 186 7.25 17.17 10.27
N GLU A 187 8.11 17.94 9.59
CA GLU A 187 8.12 19.40 9.71
C GLU A 187 6.82 20.06 9.22
N GLU A 188 6.29 19.60 8.09
CA GLU A 188 5.03 20.08 7.52
C GLU A 188 3.84 19.80 8.45
N LEU A 189 3.76 18.58 9.02
CA LEU A 189 2.71 18.22 9.96
C LEU A 189 2.77 19.03 11.26
N VAL A 190 3.97 19.25 11.81
CA VAL A 190 4.13 20.07 13.01
C VAL A 190 3.74 21.52 12.71
N LYS A 191 4.14 22.08 11.56
CA LYS A 191 3.78 23.46 11.16
C LYS A 191 2.27 23.65 10.99
N LYS A 192 1.57 22.61 10.47
CA LYS A 192 0.09 22.68 10.32
C LYS A 192 -0.63 22.71 11.67
N GLN A 193 -0.10 22.03 12.69
CA GLN A 193 -0.78 21.87 13.97
C GLN A 193 -0.36 22.89 15.04
N ILE A 194 0.85 23.41 14.95
CA ILE A 194 1.45 24.23 16.00
C ILE A 194 2.09 25.47 15.37
N ASN A 195 1.59 26.63 15.70
CA ASN A 195 2.19 27.90 15.25
C ASN A 195 3.41 28.26 16.13
N LEU A 196 4.52 27.53 15.93
CA LEU A 196 5.77 27.74 16.64
C LEU A 196 6.86 28.26 15.69
N PRO A 197 7.81 29.06 16.21
CA PRO A 197 9.02 29.44 15.48
C PRO A 197 9.81 28.20 15.00
N SER A 198 10.40 28.24 13.81
CA SER A 198 11.06 27.12 13.15
C SER A 198 12.20 26.50 14.00
N PHE A 199 12.92 27.29 14.82
CA PHE A 199 13.97 26.76 15.68
C PHE A 199 13.45 25.88 16.83
N LEU A 200 12.23 26.16 17.34
CA LEU A 200 11.58 25.33 18.35
C LEU A 200 11.08 24.02 17.75
N ILE A 201 10.56 24.08 16.51
CA ILE A 201 10.19 22.88 15.74
C ILE A 201 11.40 21.98 15.53
N ALA A 202 12.55 22.52 15.10
CA ALA A 202 13.79 21.77 14.93
C ALA A 202 14.26 21.13 16.23
N GLY A 203 14.17 21.83 17.36
CA GLY A 203 14.47 21.28 18.69
C GLY A 203 13.57 20.12 19.08
N ALA A 204 12.25 20.26 18.89
CA ALA A 204 11.28 19.20 19.17
C ALA A 204 11.52 17.96 18.30
N LEU A 205 11.74 18.15 16.99
CA LEU A 205 12.05 17.05 16.06
C LEU A 205 13.33 16.32 16.46
N LYS A 206 14.37 17.01 16.94
CA LYS A 206 15.60 16.37 17.42
C LYS A 206 15.35 15.43 18.61
N ILE A 207 14.52 15.86 19.55
CA ILE A 207 14.14 15.04 20.70
C ILE A 207 13.31 13.84 20.25
N ILE A 208 12.33 14.04 19.36
CA ILE A 208 11.50 12.95 18.81
C ILE A 208 12.38 11.93 18.07
N LYS A 209 13.31 12.36 17.22
CA LYS A 209 14.28 11.48 16.54
C LYS A 209 15.05 10.60 17.53
N SER A 210 15.57 11.20 18.61
CA SER A 210 16.30 10.46 19.63
C SER A 210 15.43 9.41 20.31
N THR A 211 14.18 9.75 20.64
CA THR A 211 13.25 8.83 21.29
C THR A 211 12.84 7.68 20.39
N VAL A 212 12.48 7.99 19.16
CA VAL A 212 12.11 6.99 18.15
C VAL A 212 13.26 6.02 17.92
N LYS A 213 14.49 6.53 17.78
CA LYS A 213 15.70 5.70 17.64
C LYS A 213 15.96 4.82 18.85
N SER A 214 15.74 5.32 20.06
CA SER A 214 15.92 4.56 21.29
C SER A 214 14.86 3.45 21.47
N LYS A 215 13.62 3.67 21.00
CA LYS A 215 12.53 2.73 21.18
C LYS A 215 12.43 1.66 20.11
N ASN A 216 12.72 2.00 18.86
CA ASN A 216 12.51 1.15 17.70
C ASN A 216 13.73 1.03 16.78
N GLY A 217 14.88 1.54 17.17
CA GLY A 217 16.06 1.54 16.28
C GLY A 217 15.94 2.40 15.02
N LEU A 218 14.76 2.98 14.75
CA LEU A 218 14.47 3.77 13.56
C LEU A 218 15.32 5.05 13.52
N ASP A 219 16.15 5.16 12.49
CA ASP A 219 16.81 6.40 12.14
C ASP A 219 15.97 7.15 11.09
N ILE A 220 15.17 8.09 11.56
CA ILE A 220 14.25 8.88 10.72
C ILE A 220 14.99 9.56 9.55
N SER A 221 16.27 9.93 9.72
CA SER A 221 17.06 10.56 8.67
C SER A 221 17.31 9.65 7.46
N LYS A 222 17.11 8.35 7.60
CA LYS A 222 17.26 7.36 6.53
C LYS A 222 15.97 7.08 5.77
N LEU A 223 14.85 7.65 6.20
CA LEU A 223 13.57 7.55 5.50
C LEU A 223 13.49 8.58 4.35
N ASN A 224 14.29 8.35 3.32
CA ASN A 224 14.48 9.24 2.18
C ASN A 224 14.20 8.53 0.85
N PRO A 225 12.93 8.25 0.50
CA PRO A 225 12.59 7.67 -0.81
C PRO A 225 13.17 8.44 -1.99
N ILE A 226 13.27 9.77 -1.90
CA ILE A 226 13.81 10.62 -2.98
C ILE A 226 15.26 10.26 -3.38
N GLU A 227 16.05 9.71 -2.46
CA GLU A 227 17.44 9.30 -2.75
C GLU A 227 17.51 7.97 -3.52
N LYS A 228 16.39 7.26 -3.65
CA LYS A 228 16.31 5.96 -4.30
C LYS A 228 15.66 6.01 -5.68
N VAL A 229 14.75 6.97 -5.90
CA VAL A 229 13.91 7.01 -7.10
C VAL A 229 14.69 7.22 -8.40
N GLU A 230 15.81 7.94 -8.36
CA GLU A 230 16.68 8.14 -9.54
C GLU A 230 17.29 6.81 -10.03
N LYS A 231 17.49 5.85 -9.10
CA LYS A 231 18.04 4.52 -9.37
C LYS A 231 16.97 3.44 -9.51
N THR A 232 15.70 3.83 -9.53
CA THR A 232 14.57 2.92 -9.68
C THR A 232 14.10 2.98 -11.12
N PHE A 233 14.26 1.87 -11.86
CA PHE A 233 13.99 1.81 -13.30
C PHE A 233 12.73 1.00 -13.66
N GLN A 234 12.08 0.38 -12.69
CA GLN A 234 10.80 -0.30 -12.90
C GLN A 234 9.75 0.69 -13.39
N PRO A 235 8.86 0.30 -14.34
CA PRO A 235 7.70 1.12 -14.67
C PRO A 235 6.89 1.49 -13.42
N ALA A 236 6.52 2.77 -13.28
CA ALA A 236 5.83 3.29 -12.12
C ALA A 236 4.58 4.10 -12.47
N ILE A 237 3.51 3.90 -11.68
CA ILE A 237 2.37 4.80 -11.64
C ILE A 237 2.32 5.46 -10.25
N PHE A 238 2.43 6.79 -10.23
CA PHE A 238 2.24 7.61 -9.05
C PHE A 238 0.78 8.05 -8.98
N VAL A 239 0.18 7.94 -7.81
CA VAL A 239 -1.21 8.35 -7.57
C VAL A 239 -1.23 9.25 -6.34
N HIS A 240 -2.00 10.35 -6.37
CA HIS A 240 -2.14 11.25 -5.22
C HIS A 240 -3.46 12.02 -5.28
N ALA A 241 -4.11 12.23 -4.15
CA ALA A 241 -5.24 13.16 -4.06
C ALA A 241 -4.71 14.60 -3.95
N ILE A 242 -5.24 15.53 -4.76
CA ILE A 242 -4.79 16.94 -4.74
C ILE A 242 -5.06 17.55 -3.36
N ASN A 243 -6.18 17.18 -2.74
CA ASN A 243 -6.60 17.69 -1.44
C ASN A 243 -6.15 16.80 -0.28
N ASP A 244 -5.03 16.10 -0.43
CA ASP A 244 -4.45 15.27 0.64
C ASP A 244 -4.04 16.17 1.82
N GLU A 245 -4.74 16.01 2.93
CA GLU A 245 -4.55 16.80 4.14
C GLU A 245 -3.34 16.37 4.97
N LEU A 246 -2.86 15.15 4.76
CA LEU A 246 -1.74 14.58 5.52
C LEU A 246 -0.41 14.76 4.78
N ILE A 247 -0.34 14.29 3.54
CA ILE A 247 0.87 14.35 2.70
C ILE A 247 0.57 15.24 1.49
N ASN A 248 1.25 16.36 1.37
CA ASN A 248 1.06 17.27 0.25
C ASN A 248 1.40 16.57 -1.08
N VAL A 249 0.58 16.81 -2.13
CA VAL A 249 0.79 16.25 -3.48
C VAL A 249 2.18 16.58 -4.05
N GLU A 250 2.81 17.67 -3.61
CA GLU A 250 4.16 18.06 -3.98
C GLU A 250 5.21 16.98 -3.70
N HIS A 251 5.01 16.15 -2.67
CA HIS A 251 5.89 15.00 -2.42
C HIS A 251 5.88 14.02 -3.60
N SER A 252 4.71 13.69 -4.12
CA SER A 252 4.60 12.82 -5.32
C SER A 252 5.15 13.47 -6.57
N ILE A 253 4.92 14.76 -6.76
CA ILE A 253 5.45 15.52 -7.91
C ILE A 253 6.99 15.51 -7.89
N ASN A 254 7.60 15.76 -6.73
CA ASN A 254 9.04 15.75 -6.58
C ASN A 254 9.65 14.36 -6.82
N LEU A 255 9.03 13.32 -6.26
CA LEU A 255 9.43 11.93 -6.49
C LEU A 255 9.30 11.55 -7.98
N PHE A 256 8.17 11.90 -8.60
CA PHE A 256 7.92 11.66 -10.02
C PHE A 256 8.96 12.35 -10.89
N ASN A 257 9.27 13.61 -10.67
CA ASN A 257 10.24 14.36 -11.48
C ASN A 257 11.63 13.72 -11.45
N ASN A 258 12.04 13.18 -10.29
CA ASN A 258 13.36 12.57 -10.09
C ASN A 258 13.39 11.05 -10.36
N TYR A 259 12.27 10.41 -10.72
CA TYR A 259 12.22 8.97 -10.94
C TYR A 259 12.94 8.56 -12.23
N GLY A 260 13.80 7.53 -12.15
CA GLY A 260 14.67 7.13 -13.26
C GLY A 260 14.01 6.29 -14.35
N GLY A 261 12.94 5.55 -14.04
CA GLY A 261 12.25 4.65 -14.97
C GLY A 261 11.07 5.26 -15.74
N PRO A 262 10.40 4.47 -16.60
CA PRO A 262 9.13 4.85 -17.19
C PRO A 262 8.10 5.16 -16.11
N LYS A 263 7.41 6.30 -16.24
CA LYS A 263 6.54 6.80 -15.17
C LYS A 263 5.30 7.50 -15.68
N SER A 264 4.24 7.45 -14.88
CA SER A 264 3.03 8.26 -15.06
C SER A 264 2.56 8.80 -13.71
N LEU A 265 1.86 9.94 -13.70
CA LEU A 265 1.31 10.57 -12.51
C LEU A 265 -0.18 10.79 -12.69
N LYS A 266 -0.97 10.38 -11.71
CA LYS A 266 -2.42 10.56 -11.63
C LYS A 266 -2.78 11.32 -10.36
N CYS A 267 -3.19 12.58 -10.53
CA CYS A 267 -3.72 13.39 -9.45
C CYS A 267 -5.24 13.24 -9.42
N CYS A 268 -5.79 13.00 -8.24
CA CYS A 268 -7.23 12.86 -8.02
C CYS A 268 -7.78 14.18 -7.49
N ASP A 269 -8.78 14.76 -8.16
CA ASP A 269 -9.42 16.03 -7.75
C ASP A 269 -10.33 15.84 -6.53
N THR A 270 -10.70 14.60 -6.21
CA THR A 270 -11.62 14.27 -5.12
C THR A 270 -10.96 13.38 -4.08
N GLY A 271 -11.39 13.52 -2.84
CA GLY A 271 -10.90 12.76 -1.70
C GLY A 271 -9.65 13.34 -1.07
N GLY A 272 -9.30 12.84 0.11
CA GLY A 272 -8.11 13.18 0.90
C GLY A 272 -7.17 11.99 1.03
N HIS A 273 -6.31 12.03 2.07
CA HIS A 273 -5.30 11.00 2.29
C HIS A 273 -5.91 9.60 2.44
N ASN A 274 -6.88 9.45 3.30
CA ASN A 274 -7.47 8.15 3.64
C ASN A 274 -8.65 7.74 2.74
N THR A 275 -9.06 8.59 1.80
CA THR A 275 -10.18 8.30 0.91
C THR A 275 -9.80 7.25 -0.14
N LYS A 276 -10.70 6.30 -0.39
CA LYS A 276 -10.58 5.33 -1.50
C LYS A 276 -10.46 6.09 -2.82
N ARG A 277 -9.50 5.73 -3.65
CA ARG A 277 -9.29 6.41 -4.95
C ARG A 277 -10.49 6.17 -5.89
N PRO A 278 -10.86 7.15 -6.72
CA PRO A 278 -11.95 7.00 -7.68
C PRO A 278 -11.82 5.74 -8.53
N LYS A 279 -12.94 5.09 -8.85
CA LYS A 279 -12.96 3.83 -9.62
C LYS A 279 -12.18 3.93 -10.94
N ILE A 280 -12.25 5.09 -11.61
CA ILE A 280 -11.51 5.33 -12.86
C ILE A 280 -10.00 5.23 -12.64
N VAL A 281 -9.47 5.84 -11.59
CA VAL A 281 -8.04 5.81 -11.26
C VAL A 281 -7.61 4.40 -10.87
N ARG A 282 -8.42 3.70 -10.06
CA ARG A 282 -8.14 2.30 -9.70
C ARG A 282 -8.13 1.37 -10.92
N ASN A 283 -9.03 1.58 -11.88
CA ASN A 283 -9.03 0.84 -13.14
C ASN A 283 -7.76 1.13 -13.97
N GLU A 284 -7.31 2.38 -14.02
CA GLU A 284 -6.04 2.73 -14.69
C GLU A 284 -4.84 2.04 -14.03
N ILE A 285 -4.84 1.89 -12.70
CA ILE A 285 -3.81 1.10 -11.99
C ILE A 285 -3.89 -0.38 -12.41
N GLY A 286 -5.09 -0.95 -12.53
CA GLY A 286 -5.29 -2.31 -13.00
C GLY A 286 -4.73 -2.52 -14.42
N GLU A 287 -5.05 -1.62 -15.37
CA GLU A 287 -4.52 -1.66 -16.73
C GLU A 287 -3.00 -1.42 -16.77
N PHE A 288 -2.47 -0.57 -15.89
CA PHE A 288 -1.03 -0.40 -15.74
C PHE A 288 -0.35 -1.72 -15.33
N PHE A 289 -0.82 -2.39 -14.29
CA PHE A 289 -0.26 -3.68 -13.90
C PHE A 289 -0.47 -4.75 -14.97
N LYS A 290 -1.62 -4.78 -15.64
CA LYS A 290 -1.88 -5.67 -16.76
C LYS A 290 -0.83 -5.48 -17.85
N LYS A 291 -0.57 -4.25 -18.26
CA LYS A 291 0.43 -3.91 -19.29
C LYS A 291 1.83 -4.44 -18.95
N TYR A 292 2.28 -4.23 -17.71
CA TYR A 292 3.68 -4.51 -17.36
C TYR A 292 3.91 -5.90 -16.75
N LEU A 293 2.89 -6.52 -16.18
CA LEU A 293 3.00 -7.89 -15.64
C LEU A 293 2.61 -8.95 -16.67
N CYS A 294 1.70 -8.62 -17.61
CA CYS A 294 1.30 -9.57 -18.64
C CYS A 294 2.25 -9.57 -19.87
N GLY A 295 2.98 -8.47 -20.09
CA GLY A 295 3.87 -8.30 -21.26
C GLY A 295 3.08 -8.13 -22.58
N ASN A 296 3.76 -7.67 -23.63
CA ASN A 296 3.20 -7.61 -24.99
C ASN A 296 3.08 -9.00 -25.66
N GLY A 297 3.36 -10.08 -24.91
CA GLY A 297 3.33 -11.47 -25.34
C GLY A 297 2.37 -12.33 -24.52
N CYS A 298 1.39 -11.73 -23.82
CA CYS A 298 0.21 -12.47 -23.46
C CYS A 298 -0.51 -12.78 -24.76
N ASP A 299 -0.34 -14.02 -25.24
CA ASP A 299 -1.01 -14.52 -26.41
C ASP A 299 -2.44 -14.00 -26.47
N ASP A 300 -2.79 -13.32 -27.57
CA ASP A 300 -4.16 -12.89 -27.87
C ASP A 300 -5.16 -14.05 -27.72
N THR A 301 -4.68 -15.30 -27.80
CA THR A 301 -5.43 -16.51 -27.50
C THR A 301 -5.99 -16.56 -26.08
N CYS A 302 -5.31 -15.98 -25.07
CA CYS A 302 -5.85 -15.92 -23.71
C CYS A 302 -6.92 -14.82 -23.59
N ASP A 303 -6.70 -13.66 -24.24
CA ASP A 303 -7.67 -12.56 -24.31
C ASP A 303 -8.87 -12.95 -25.21
N ASP A 304 -8.65 -13.68 -26.31
CA ASP A 304 -9.72 -14.19 -27.17
C ASP A 304 -10.50 -15.33 -26.52
N LEU A 305 -9.88 -16.20 -25.77
CA LEU A 305 -10.57 -17.19 -24.93
C LEU A 305 -11.38 -16.49 -23.82
N ILE A 306 -10.84 -15.46 -23.22
CA ILE A 306 -11.53 -14.65 -22.21
C ILE A 306 -12.73 -13.92 -22.86
N LYS A 307 -12.54 -13.24 -23.98
CA LYS A 307 -13.62 -12.58 -24.74
C LYS A 307 -14.67 -13.57 -25.21
N LYS A 308 -14.26 -14.75 -25.70
CA LYS A 308 -15.15 -15.79 -26.21
C LYS A 308 -16.01 -16.45 -25.13
N TYR A 309 -15.49 -16.55 -23.89
CA TYR A 309 -16.24 -17.09 -22.76
C TYR A 309 -17.04 -16.04 -21.98
N PHE A 310 -16.68 -14.77 -22.00
CA PHE A 310 -17.27 -13.71 -21.17
C PHE A 310 -18.30 -12.82 -21.88
N ASN A 311 -18.34 -12.80 -23.22
CA ASN A 311 -19.38 -12.04 -23.96
C ASN A 311 -20.80 -12.64 -23.88
N LYS A 312 -21.02 -13.68 -23.08
CA LYS A 312 -22.32 -14.36 -23.01
C LYS A 312 -23.19 -14.10 -21.78
N ASN A 313 -22.72 -13.47 -20.69
CA ASN A 313 -23.59 -13.26 -19.51
C ASN A 313 -23.19 -12.03 -18.67
N ASP A 314 -23.81 -10.91 -18.99
CA ASP A 314 -23.68 -9.62 -18.25
C ASP A 314 -24.70 -9.48 -17.09
N ASN A 315 -24.97 -10.51 -16.32
CA ASN A 315 -25.89 -10.35 -15.19
C ASN A 315 -25.47 -11.20 -14.00
N ILE A 316 -24.58 -10.71 -13.13
CA ILE A 316 -24.54 -11.04 -11.69
C ILE A 316 -23.48 -10.09 -11.02
N ASP A 317 -23.91 -8.87 -10.71
CA ASP A 317 -23.08 -7.88 -10.00
C ASP A 317 -23.40 -7.76 -8.48
N ASN A 318 -24.09 -8.74 -7.87
CA ASN A 318 -24.74 -8.47 -6.58
C ASN A 318 -24.04 -8.99 -5.31
N ASN A 319 -22.98 -9.80 -5.38
CA ASN A 319 -22.40 -10.36 -4.14
C ASN A 319 -21.10 -9.72 -3.63
N ILE A 320 -20.46 -8.87 -4.42
CA ILE A 320 -19.23 -8.18 -3.94
C ILE A 320 -19.48 -6.69 -3.63
N ASN A 321 -20.62 -6.16 -4.03
CA ASN A 321 -21.04 -4.78 -3.66
C ASN A 321 -21.23 -4.59 -2.14
N ASN A 322 -21.39 -5.67 -1.37
CA ASN A 322 -21.47 -5.60 0.10
C ASN A 322 -20.12 -5.29 0.77
N TYR A 323 -19.00 -5.58 0.11
CA TYR A 323 -17.65 -5.26 0.65
C TYR A 323 -17.21 -3.82 0.33
N ASP A 324 -17.82 -3.18 -0.68
CA ASP A 324 -17.53 -1.78 -1.03
C ASP A 324 -18.18 -0.76 -0.06
N ASN A 325 -19.19 -1.19 0.73
CA ASN A 325 -20.00 -0.29 1.56
C ASN A 325 -19.66 -0.31 3.06
N ASN A 326 -18.81 -1.22 3.54
CA ASN A 326 -18.57 -1.37 4.99
C ASN A 326 -17.31 -0.67 5.53
N TYR A 327 -16.56 0.06 4.70
CA TYR A 327 -15.37 0.81 5.13
C TYR A 327 -15.46 2.30 4.79
N ASP A 328 -16.64 2.88 4.86
CA ASP A 328 -16.74 4.31 5.12
C ASP A 328 -16.39 4.52 6.61
N TYR A 329 -15.15 4.97 6.86
CA TYR A 329 -14.83 5.56 8.16
C TYR A 329 -15.73 6.78 8.34
N GLU A 330 -16.89 6.58 8.98
CA GLU A 330 -17.63 7.68 9.55
C GLU A 330 -16.72 8.38 10.55
N ASN A 331 -16.56 9.67 10.35
CA ASN A 331 -15.97 10.59 11.31
C ASN A 331 -16.79 10.51 12.60
N GLU A 332 -16.28 9.85 13.62
CA GLU A 332 -16.72 10.16 14.99
C GLU A 332 -15.96 11.41 15.45
N GLU A 333 -16.76 12.42 15.81
CA GLU A 333 -16.42 13.73 16.33
C GLU A 333 -15.43 13.74 17.52
#